data_307a22e67ae1ac182d869ad378ed4736
#
_entry.id   307a22e67ae1ac182d869ad378ed4736
#
_cell.length_a   1.000
_cell.length_b   1.000
_cell.length_c   1.000
_cell.angle_alpha   90.00
_cell.angle_beta   90.00
_cell.angle_gamma   90.00
#
_symmetry.space_group_name_H-M   'P 1'
#
loop_
_entity.id
_entity.type
_entity.pdbx_description
1 polymer ?
#
loop_
_entity_poly.entity_id
_entity_poly.type
_entity_poly.pdbx_seq_one_letter_code
_entity_poly.pdbx_strand_id
1 'polypeptide(L)'
;MGREPDRIGYFSFTKKATQEAIDRACTKFKVPRKDLKWFRTLHSLAYQWLGCTYTDMIQKQDYKDFYNQHGIDISKSIKTDDVPFGEEDSGLSLIDLYRVKNTSLEEEFRNHGHIKGGLQRLQRIDKLYRLFKNQRGVKDYTDLITEFNKVAQSPRLDIVIVDEVQDLKPNEWEMVRIMMKQATATYLAGDDDQAIYSWSGADVSKLIDLDCHLQVLNQSYRIPKTIFAKSNNLVSRIKKRINKEWQPRKEEGKIRNTNFESIDLNEGQWLILGRTNYYIDEVSKELKNKGFFYEKNNRLSISNDIATAYRSWIALQNNEEISYSHVKIMYQFMSVGNGGVSRGKKGLPGADMESQYSYETLSKEWGLNTPLNYSWEVALIRITESDRNYIKHILRSGHELDEKPNIKLSTIHGAKGGESQNVILFSDISKRINDNMWANRDDERRVFYVGMTRAKENLYIVPSTSPYEFEEILR
;
A
#
# COMPACT_ATOMS: atom_id res chain seq x y z
N MET A 1 -36.33 2.19 1.95
CA MET A 1 -36.32 2.36 3.42
C MET A 1 -35.62 3.70 3.68
N GLY A 2 -36.36 4.72 4.14
CA GLY A 2 -35.81 6.08 4.33
C GLY A 2 -35.02 6.20 5.64
N ARG A 3 -33.79 5.69 5.67
CA ARG A 3 -32.88 5.96 6.79
C ARG A 3 -32.05 7.19 6.47
N GLU A 4 -31.85 8.03 7.47
CA GLU A 4 -30.99 9.20 7.34
C GLU A 4 -29.54 8.76 7.11
N PRO A 5 -28.81 9.38 6.17
CA PRO A 5 -27.43 8.98 5.82
C PRO A 5 -26.46 9.03 7.00
N ASP A 6 -26.65 9.94 7.96
CA ASP A 6 -25.84 10.06 9.17
C ASP A 6 -26.07 8.93 10.20
N ARG A 7 -27.10 8.09 9.96
CA ARG A 7 -27.40 6.88 10.73
C ARG A 7 -26.86 5.60 10.09
N ILE A 8 -26.10 5.72 9.01
CA ILE A 8 -25.48 4.62 8.28
C ILE A 8 -23.96 4.71 8.44
N GLY A 9 -23.37 3.67 9.01
CA GLY A 9 -21.92 3.50 9.08
C GLY A 9 -21.43 2.57 7.97
N TYR A 10 -20.43 2.99 7.21
CA TYR A 10 -19.67 2.14 6.29
C TYR A 10 -18.20 2.16 6.69
N PHE A 11 -17.66 0.99 6.99
CA PHE A 11 -16.30 0.82 7.46
C PHE A 11 -15.52 -0.11 6.55
N SER A 12 -14.32 0.30 6.16
CA SER A 12 -13.43 -0.50 5.33
C SER A 12 -12.01 -0.47 5.88
N PHE A 13 -11.20 -1.42 5.45
CA PHE A 13 -9.81 -1.53 5.88
C PHE A 13 -8.94 -0.36 5.37
N THR A 14 -9.20 0.19 4.18
CA THR A 14 -8.38 1.23 3.57
C THR A 14 -9.12 2.55 3.36
N LYS A 15 -8.37 3.67 3.45
CA LYS A 15 -8.90 5.00 3.10
C LYS A 15 -9.40 5.06 1.65
N LYS A 16 -8.71 4.36 0.73
CA LYS A 16 -9.09 4.34 -0.70
C LYS A 16 -10.46 3.70 -0.90
N ALA A 17 -10.71 2.53 -0.31
CA ALA A 17 -12.00 1.85 -0.39
C ALA A 17 -13.12 2.71 0.23
N THR A 18 -12.84 3.34 1.38
CA THR A 18 -13.80 4.27 2.00
C THR A 18 -14.12 5.44 1.08
N GLN A 19 -13.11 6.05 0.44
CA GLN A 19 -13.30 7.17 -0.48
C GLN A 19 -14.14 6.76 -1.70
N GLU A 20 -13.85 5.59 -2.28
CA GLU A 20 -14.62 5.04 -3.40
C GLU A 20 -16.08 4.78 -3.01
N ALA A 21 -16.33 4.26 -1.82
CA ALA A 21 -17.69 4.06 -1.31
C ALA A 21 -18.44 5.39 -1.15
N ILE A 22 -17.79 6.44 -0.65
CA ILE A 22 -18.36 7.78 -0.56
C ILE A 22 -18.72 8.31 -1.95
N ASP A 23 -17.80 8.23 -2.92
CA ASP A 23 -18.01 8.77 -4.26
C ASP A 23 -19.15 8.04 -4.99
N ARG A 24 -19.21 6.72 -4.83
CA ARG A 24 -20.32 5.89 -5.35
C ARG A 24 -21.66 6.23 -4.69
N ALA A 25 -21.67 6.42 -3.36
CA ALA A 25 -22.89 6.78 -2.64
C ALA A 25 -23.40 8.18 -3.07
N CYS A 26 -22.51 9.17 -3.15
CA CYS A 26 -22.86 10.51 -3.64
C CYS A 26 -23.45 10.47 -5.05
N THR A 27 -22.82 9.73 -5.97
CA THR A 27 -23.26 9.62 -7.36
C THR A 27 -24.60 8.88 -7.49
N LYS A 28 -24.71 7.70 -6.85
CA LYS A 28 -25.84 6.79 -7.00
C LYS A 28 -27.09 7.28 -6.26
N PHE A 29 -26.93 7.81 -5.06
CA PHE A 29 -28.04 8.18 -4.17
C PHE A 29 -28.23 9.69 -4.08
N LYS A 30 -27.38 10.49 -4.74
CA LYS A 30 -27.42 11.97 -4.72
C LYS A 30 -27.35 12.56 -3.30
N VAL A 31 -26.64 11.88 -2.42
CA VAL A 31 -26.44 12.30 -1.02
C VAL A 31 -25.20 13.20 -0.94
N PRO A 32 -25.30 14.38 -0.28
CA PRO A 32 -24.14 15.22 -0.03
C PRO A 32 -23.05 14.51 0.78
N ARG A 33 -21.78 14.68 0.40
CA ARG A 33 -20.63 14.05 1.10
C ARG A 33 -20.60 14.31 2.62
N LYS A 34 -21.00 15.51 3.03
CA LYS A 34 -21.06 15.91 4.44
C LYS A 34 -22.01 15.05 5.28
N ASP A 35 -23.02 14.45 4.67
CA ASP A 35 -24.02 13.62 5.34
C ASP A 35 -23.54 12.17 5.52
N LEU A 36 -22.46 11.76 4.82
CA LEU A 36 -21.81 10.46 4.94
C LEU A 36 -20.74 10.45 6.05
N LYS A 37 -21.07 11.01 7.20
CA LYS A 37 -20.17 11.25 8.33
C LYS A 37 -19.46 9.98 8.81
N TRP A 38 -20.10 8.82 8.75
CA TRP A 38 -19.62 7.55 9.27
C TRP A 38 -19.12 6.58 8.19
N PHE A 39 -18.80 7.10 6.99
CA PHE A 39 -18.07 6.36 5.97
C PHE A 39 -16.58 6.53 6.23
N ARG A 40 -15.94 5.56 6.92
CA ARG A 40 -14.59 5.71 7.51
C ARG A 40 -13.85 4.37 7.59
N THR A 41 -12.55 4.43 7.92
CA THR A 41 -11.86 3.26 8.46
C THR A 41 -12.17 3.13 9.96
N LEU A 42 -12.03 1.90 10.52
CA LEU A 42 -12.25 1.67 11.96
C LEU A 42 -11.38 2.57 12.84
N HIS A 43 -10.10 2.72 12.49
CA HIS A 43 -9.20 3.63 13.19
C HIS A 43 -9.66 5.11 13.12
N SER A 44 -10.17 5.54 11.97
CA SER A 44 -10.70 6.90 11.82
C SER A 44 -11.98 7.11 12.64
N LEU A 45 -12.82 6.06 12.78
CA LEU A 45 -13.96 6.10 13.68
C LEU A 45 -13.50 6.24 15.13
N ALA A 46 -12.59 5.38 15.59
CA ALA A 46 -12.08 5.43 16.96
C ALA A 46 -11.43 6.78 17.27
N TYR A 47 -10.59 7.29 16.37
CA TYR A 47 -9.95 8.60 16.50
C TYR A 47 -10.95 9.73 16.72
N GLN A 48 -11.99 9.77 15.89
CA GLN A 48 -13.02 10.82 16.01
C GLN A 48 -13.92 10.63 17.24
N TRP A 49 -14.31 9.39 17.52
CA TRP A 49 -15.22 9.07 18.62
C TRP A 49 -14.60 9.36 19.99
N LEU A 50 -13.30 9.10 20.13
CA LEU A 50 -12.53 9.42 21.33
C LEU A 50 -12.13 10.90 21.44
N GLY A 51 -12.48 11.73 20.45
CA GLY A 51 -12.14 13.15 20.44
C GLY A 51 -10.64 13.42 20.31
N CYS A 52 -9.87 12.48 19.75
CA CYS A 52 -8.44 12.64 19.60
C CYS A 52 -8.08 13.73 18.58
N THR A 53 -6.97 14.42 18.84
CA THR A 53 -6.35 15.41 17.96
C THR A 53 -5.02 14.90 17.41
N TYR A 54 -4.41 15.64 16.50
CA TYR A 54 -3.09 15.28 15.96
C TYR A 54 -2.01 15.17 17.05
N THR A 55 -2.08 16.00 18.07
CA THR A 55 -1.14 16.03 19.20
C THR A 55 -1.30 14.85 20.15
N ASP A 56 -2.47 14.19 20.16
CA ASP A 56 -2.70 12.98 20.95
C ASP A 56 -2.12 11.71 20.30
N MET A 57 -1.64 11.82 19.07
CA MET A 57 -1.06 10.69 18.34
C MET A 57 0.46 10.73 18.37
N ILE A 58 1.09 9.58 18.55
CA ILE A 58 2.55 9.44 18.52
C ILE A 58 3.11 9.93 17.18
N GLN A 59 4.14 10.77 17.23
CA GLN A 59 4.77 11.42 16.08
C GLN A 59 6.19 10.90 15.86
N LYS A 60 6.78 11.21 14.70
CA LYS A 60 8.16 10.86 14.40
C LYS A 60 9.16 11.38 15.43
N GLN A 61 8.87 12.54 16.03
CA GLN A 61 9.72 13.11 17.07
C GLN A 61 9.67 12.28 18.37
N ASP A 62 8.50 11.72 18.73
CA ASP A 62 8.37 10.87 19.91
C ASP A 62 9.23 9.61 19.81
N TYR A 63 9.35 9.00 18.63
CA TYR A 63 10.27 7.86 18.43
C TYR A 63 11.73 8.25 18.63
N LYS A 64 12.14 9.44 18.19
CA LYS A 64 13.50 9.95 18.44
C LYS A 64 13.74 10.22 19.92
N ASP A 65 12.75 10.81 20.60
CA ASP A 65 12.84 11.11 22.01
C ASP A 65 12.89 9.82 22.84
N PHE A 66 12.12 8.81 22.47
CA PHE A 66 12.19 7.49 23.09
C PHE A 66 13.60 6.88 22.94
N TYR A 67 14.17 6.98 21.74
CA TYR A 67 15.54 6.54 21.50
C TYR A 67 16.55 7.28 22.38
N ASN A 68 16.45 8.60 22.45
CA ASN A 68 17.35 9.43 23.27
C ASN A 68 17.27 9.10 24.77
N GLN A 69 16.08 8.73 25.27
CA GLN A 69 15.85 8.39 26.67
C GLN A 69 16.29 6.96 27.04
N HIS A 70 16.11 6.03 26.13
CA HIS A 70 16.23 4.60 26.45
C HIS A 70 17.30 3.86 25.66
N GLY A 71 17.90 4.48 24.62
CA GLY A 71 18.86 3.85 23.73
C GLY A 71 18.26 2.75 22.84
N ILE A 72 16.92 2.72 22.71
CA ILE A 72 16.19 1.68 21.97
C ILE A 72 15.52 2.31 20.78
N ASP A 73 15.94 1.93 19.56
CA ASP A 73 15.29 2.40 18.33
C ASP A 73 14.03 1.58 18.05
N ILE A 74 12.88 2.17 18.29
CA ILE A 74 11.56 1.60 17.98
C ILE A 74 10.96 2.12 16.67
N SER A 75 11.66 3.03 15.97
CA SER A 75 11.20 3.57 14.67
C SER A 75 11.30 2.55 13.54
N LYS A 76 12.17 1.56 13.69
CA LYS A 76 12.39 0.47 12.74
C LYS A 76 11.51 -0.74 13.04
N SER A 77 10.20 -0.58 13.09
CA SER A 77 9.35 -1.74 12.95
C SER A 77 9.31 -2.11 11.48
N ILE A 78 9.97 -3.20 11.12
CA ILE A 78 9.99 -3.73 9.75
C ILE A 78 8.62 -4.33 9.48
N LYS A 79 7.70 -3.49 9.01
CA LYS A 79 6.43 -3.92 8.40
C LYS A 79 6.71 -4.27 6.94
N THR A 80 7.37 -5.38 6.69
CA THR A 80 7.46 -5.93 5.34
C THR A 80 6.60 -7.20 5.28
N ASP A 81 5.87 -7.35 4.20
CA ASP A 81 5.04 -8.54 3.91
C ASP A 81 5.86 -9.83 3.92
N ASP A 82 7.19 -9.71 3.91
CA ASP A 82 8.14 -10.81 3.75
C ASP A 82 8.75 -11.28 5.08
N VAL A 83 8.87 -10.35 6.04
CA VAL A 83 9.56 -10.60 7.31
C VAL A 83 8.86 -9.83 8.42
N PRO A 84 7.76 -10.36 8.98
CA PRO A 84 7.08 -9.68 10.09
C PRO A 84 8.00 -9.46 11.29
N PHE A 85 9.01 -10.32 11.47
CA PHE A 85 9.94 -10.28 12.62
C PHE A 85 11.35 -10.70 12.19
N GLY A 86 12.20 -9.72 11.84
CA GLY A 86 13.63 -9.96 11.53
C GLY A 86 14.53 -9.79 12.76
N GLU A 87 15.79 -10.23 12.67
CA GLU A 87 16.79 -10.03 13.73
C GLU A 87 17.02 -8.54 14.06
N GLU A 88 16.75 -7.65 13.11
CA GLU A 88 16.82 -6.19 13.28
C GLU A 88 15.53 -5.57 13.80
N ASP A 89 14.47 -6.37 14.02
CA ASP A 89 13.21 -5.85 14.58
C ASP A 89 13.46 -5.34 15.99
N SER A 90 13.01 -4.12 16.24
CA SER A 90 13.05 -3.48 17.56
C SER A 90 12.24 -4.22 18.63
N GLY A 91 11.42 -5.21 18.22
CA GLY A 91 10.42 -5.87 19.04
C GLY A 91 9.06 -5.18 19.07
N LEU A 92 8.94 -3.97 18.50
CA LEU A 92 7.68 -3.25 18.50
C LEU A 92 6.62 -3.96 17.66
N SER A 93 7.00 -4.62 16.57
CA SER A 93 6.07 -5.40 15.74
C SER A 93 5.42 -6.53 16.52
N LEU A 94 6.17 -7.21 17.38
CA LEU A 94 5.66 -8.29 18.23
C LEU A 94 4.80 -7.74 19.38
N ILE A 95 5.18 -6.59 19.94
CA ILE A 95 4.39 -5.85 20.91
C ILE A 95 3.04 -5.43 20.31
N ASP A 96 3.01 -4.94 19.09
CA ASP A 96 1.77 -4.61 18.40
C ASP A 96 0.95 -5.87 18.11
N LEU A 97 1.60 -6.98 17.71
CA LEU A 97 0.92 -8.22 17.33
C LEU A 97 0.13 -8.80 18.51
N TYR A 98 0.72 -8.95 19.71
CA TYR A 98 0.00 -9.50 20.84
C TYR A 98 -1.18 -8.61 21.26
N ARG A 99 -1.03 -7.27 21.13
CA ARG A 99 -2.08 -6.30 21.47
C ARG A 99 -3.25 -6.37 20.51
N VAL A 100 -3.00 -6.51 19.20
CA VAL A 100 -4.09 -6.60 18.21
C VAL A 100 -4.77 -7.96 18.20
N LYS A 101 -4.03 -9.02 18.55
CA LYS A 101 -4.57 -10.39 18.66
C LYS A 101 -5.27 -10.65 19.98
N ASN A 102 -5.13 -9.76 20.98
CA ASN A 102 -5.60 -9.96 22.35
C ASN A 102 -5.01 -11.24 23.00
N THR A 103 -3.74 -11.53 22.69
CA THR A 103 -2.97 -12.64 23.27
C THR A 103 -1.99 -12.15 24.36
N SER A 104 -1.03 -12.95 24.75
CA SER A 104 0.08 -12.52 25.63
C SER A 104 1.37 -12.33 24.83
N LEU A 105 2.24 -11.45 25.35
CA LEU A 105 3.55 -11.22 24.76
C LEU A 105 4.42 -12.47 24.76
N GLU A 106 4.28 -13.29 25.79
CA GLU A 106 4.96 -14.57 25.94
C GLU A 106 4.52 -15.60 24.90
N GLU A 107 3.23 -15.63 24.58
CA GLU A 107 2.66 -16.49 23.54
C GLU A 107 3.18 -16.10 22.16
N GLU A 108 3.09 -14.82 21.81
CA GLU A 108 3.59 -14.35 20.51
C GLU A 108 5.12 -14.50 20.40
N PHE A 109 5.86 -14.32 21.50
CA PHE A 109 7.29 -14.58 21.51
C PHE A 109 7.62 -16.06 21.27
N ARG A 110 6.87 -17.00 21.84
CA ARG A 110 7.07 -18.45 21.56
C ARG A 110 6.79 -18.80 20.11
N ASN A 111 5.81 -18.16 19.50
CA ASN A 111 5.39 -18.44 18.13
C ASN A 111 6.32 -17.79 17.08
N HIS A 112 6.96 -16.67 17.41
CA HIS A 112 7.71 -15.84 16.45
C HIS A 112 9.14 -15.48 16.91
N GLY A 113 9.63 -16.03 18.01
CA GLY A 113 10.68 -15.58 18.85
C GLY A 113 12.12 -15.68 18.34
N HIS A 114 12.51 -14.80 17.42
CA HIS A 114 13.92 -14.61 17.03
C HIS A 114 14.39 -13.16 17.28
N ILE A 115 13.93 -12.53 18.37
CA ILE A 115 14.31 -11.15 18.70
C ILE A 115 15.60 -11.17 19.51
N LYS A 116 16.59 -10.40 19.09
CA LYS A 116 17.86 -10.23 19.82
C LYS A 116 17.61 -9.75 21.25
N GLY A 117 18.10 -10.50 22.23
CA GLY A 117 17.94 -10.20 23.66
C GLY A 117 16.73 -10.87 24.34
N GLY A 118 15.97 -11.69 23.61
CA GLY A 118 14.96 -12.58 24.17
C GLY A 118 13.73 -11.90 24.77
N LEU A 119 12.90 -12.69 25.45
CA LEU A 119 11.63 -12.27 26.04
C LEU A 119 11.80 -11.16 27.09
N GLN A 120 12.82 -11.22 27.94
CA GLN A 120 13.04 -10.22 28.99
C GLN A 120 13.28 -8.80 28.41
N ARG A 121 14.06 -8.72 27.33
CA ARG A 121 14.26 -7.45 26.62
C ARG A 121 12.96 -6.95 26.03
N LEU A 122 12.17 -7.83 25.44
CA LEU A 122 10.89 -7.49 24.84
C LEU A 122 9.89 -6.95 25.88
N GLN A 123 9.76 -7.62 27.03
CA GLN A 123 8.95 -7.18 28.16
C GLN A 123 9.38 -5.79 28.68
N ARG A 124 10.71 -5.56 28.74
CA ARG A 124 11.25 -4.24 29.11
C ARG A 124 10.87 -3.17 28.09
N ILE A 125 10.97 -3.45 26.79
CA ILE A 125 10.57 -2.50 25.73
C ILE A 125 9.09 -2.18 25.84
N ASP A 126 8.21 -3.17 25.97
CA ASP A 126 6.77 -2.99 26.11
C ASP A 126 6.44 -2.10 27.32
N LYS A 127 7.05 -2.38 28.47
CA LYS A 127 6.87 -1.57 29.71
C LYS A 127 7.31 -0.12 29.50
N LEU A 128 8.51 0.10 28.93
CA LEU A 128 9.03 1.45 28.69
C LEU A 128 8.20 2.21 27.67
N TYR A 129 7.77 1.55 26.60
CA TYR A 129 6.95 2.15 25.55
C TYR A 129 5.57 2.60 26.08
N ARG A 130 4.92 1.77 26.90
CA ARG A 130 3.65 2.13 27.55
C ARG A 130 3.82 3.29 28.51
N LEU A 131 4.88 3.27 29.38
CA LEU A 131 5.17 4.36 30.28
C LEU A 131 5.43 5.67 29.55
N PHE A 132 6.22 5.63 28.49
CA PHE A 132 6.53 6.79 27.64
C PHE A 132 5.27 7.41 27.04
N LYS A 133 4.39 6.58 26.42
CA LYS A 133 3.12 7.06 25.87
C LYS A 133 2.23 7.70 26.95
N ASN A 134 2.12 7.06 28.10
CA ASN A 134 1.31 7.58 29.21
C ASN A 134 1.85 8.92 29.75
N GLN A 135 3.16 9.06 29.92
CA GLN A 135 3.78 10.30 30.40
C GLN A 135 3.58 11.47 29.42
N ARG A 136 3.56 11.19 28.12
CA ARG A 136 3.34 12.22 27.10
C ARG A 136 1.87 12.43 26.72
N GLY A 137 0.99 11.59 27.19
CA GLY A 137 -0.43 11.62 26.82
C GLY A 137 -0.68 11.26 25.37
N VAL A 138 0.24 10.50 24.73
CA VAL A 138 0.12 10.12 23.30
C VAL A 138 -0.30 8.67 23.12
N LYS A 139 -0.94 8.40 21.98
CA LYS A 139 -1.51 7.10 21.61
C LYS A 139 -0.92 6.62 20.30
N ASP A 140 -0.72 5.32 20.15
CA ASP A 140 -0.54 4.69 18.84
C ASP A 140 -1.90 4.23 18.25
N TYR A 141 -1.87 3.73 17.02
CA TYR A 141 -3.10 3.26 16.34
C TYR A 141 -3.78 2.10 17.07
N THR A 142 -3.00 1.22 17.71
CA THR A 142 -3.54 0.09 18.48
C THR A 142 -4.24 0.57 19.75
N ASP A 143 -3.74 1.65 20.38
CA ASP A 143 -4.41 2.27 21.54
C ASP A 143 -5.79 2.81 21.18
N LEU A 144 -5.97 3.40 19.98
CA LEU A 144 -7.28 3.91 19.56
C LEU A 144 -8.35 2.82 19.58
N ILE A 145 -8.06 1.66 18.99
CA ILE A 145 -9.01 0.54 18.97
C ILE A 145 -9.23 0.00 20.39
N THR A 146 -8.15 -0.15 21.15
CA THR A 146 -8.22 -0.66 22.53
C THR A 146 -9.04 0.25 23.44
N GLU A 147 -8.88 1.57 23.34
CA GLU A 147 -9.66 2.53 24.14
C GLU A 147 -11.12 2.59 23.69
N PHE A 148 -11.39 2.55 22.40
CA PHE A 148 -12.76 2.44 21.89
C PHE A 148 -13.47 1.22 22.48
N ASN A 149 -12.80 0.07 22.49
CA ASN A 149 -13.36 -1.18 23.04
C ASN A 149 -13.62 -1.07 24.56
N LYS A 150 -12.77 -0.34 25.31
CA LYS A 150 -12.98 -0.09 26.75
C LYS A 150 -14.18 0.81 27.01
N VAL A 151 -14.38 1.84 26.19
CA VAL A 151 -15.56 2.72 26.28
C VAL A 151 -16.84 1.94 26.01
N ALA A 152 -16.76 0.90 25.15
CA ALA A 152 -17.85 0.01 24.75
C ALA A 152 -19.10 0.73 24.25
N GLN A 153 -18.93 1.91 23.66
CA GLN A 153 -20.00 2.73 23.08
C GLN A 153 -19.61 3.14 21.67
N SER A 154 -20.57 3.21 20.77
CA SER A 154 -20.40 3.65 19.40
C SER A 154 -21.40 4.75 19.06
N PRO A 155 -21.20 5.46 17.92
CA PRO A 155 -22.25 6.33 17.38
C PRO A 155 -23.56 5.57 17.23
N ARG A 156 -24.68 6.27 17.38
CA ARG A 156 -26.00 5.69 17.13
C ARG A 156 -26.18 5.44 15.62
N LEU A 157 -25.91 4.20 15.20
CA LEU A 157 -26.05 3.75 13.81
C LEU A 157 -27.23 2.79 13.71
N ASP A 158 -28.11 3.02 12.75
CA ASP A 158 -29.20 2.07 12.45
C ASP A 158 -28.67 0.93 11.60
N ILE A 159 -27.75 1.26 10.68
CA ILE A 159 -27.13 0.29 9.78
C ILE A 159 -25.61 0.39 9.90
N VAL A 160 -24.97 -0.75 10.09
CA VAL A 160 -23.50 -0.92 10.06
C VAL A 160 -23.14 -1.79 8.88
N ILE A 161 -22.27 -1.29 8.02
CA ILE A 161 -21.69 -2.03 6.90
C ILE A 161 -20.19 -2.09 7.12
N VAL A 162 -19.62 -3.29 7.13
CA VAL A 162 -18.16 -3.48 7.24
C VAL A 162 -17.69 -4.26 6.04
N ASP A 163 -16.73 -3.71 5.33
CA ASP A 163 -16.13 -4.29 4.12
C ASP A 163 -14.75 -4.86 4.40
N GLU A 164 -14.33 -5.87 3.63
CA GLU A 164 -13.05 -6.59 3.80
C GLU A 164 -12.90 -7.22 5.21
N VAL A 165 -13.99 -7.77 5.76
CA VAL A 165 -13.99 -8.27 7.15
C VAL A 165 -13.02 -9.43 7.41
N GLN A 166 -12.58 -10.15 6.37
CA GLN A 166 -11.59 -11.23 6.47
C GLN A 166 -10.21 -10.71 6.92
N ASP A 167 -9.95 -9.41 6.80
CA ASP A 167 -8.68 -8.79 7.17
C ASP A 167 -8.69 -8.19 8.59
N LEU A 168 -9.81 -8.26 9.28
CA LEU A 168 -9.94 -7.71 10.62
C LEU A 168 -9.14 -8.51 11.65
N LYS A 169 -8.47 -7.77 12.53
CA LYS A 169 -7.77 -8.31 13.70
C LYS A 169 -8.73 -8.56 14.85
N PRO A 170 -8.41 -9.43 15.83
CA PRO A 170 -9.30 -9.71 16.97
C PRO A 170 -9.80 -8.48 17.72
N ASN A 171 -8.93 -7.47 17.96
CA ASN A 171 -9.34 -6.22 18.62
C ASN A 171 -10.29 -5.37 17.74
N GLU A 172 -10.13 -5.38 16.42
CA GLU A 172 -11.02 -4.72 15.47
C GLU A 172 -12.37 -5.44 15.37
N TRP A 173 -12.37 -6.78 15.41
CA TRP A 173 -13.59 -7.57 15.53
C TRP A 173 -14.39 -7.24 16.80
N GLU A 174 -13.72 -7.00 17.93
CA GLU A 174 -14.36 -6.55 19.15
C GLU A 174 -15.06 -5.20 18.96
N MET A 175 -14.38 -4.23 18.31
CA MET A 175 -14.97 -2.97 17.94
C MET A 175 -16.22 -3.12 17.06
N VAL A 176 -16.14 -3.97 16.04
CA VAL A 176 -17.28 -4.28 15.16
C VAL A 176 -18.43 -4.88 15.95
N ARG A 177 -18.18 -5.83 16.88
CA ARG A 177 -19.21 -6.42 17.73
C ARG A 177 -19.91 -5.40 18.64
N ILE A 178 -19.20 -4.40 19.15
CA ILE A 178 -19.79 -3.30 19.91
C ILE A 178 -20.80 -2.54 19.03
N MET A 179 -20.42 -2.21 17.80
CA MET A 179 -21.33 -1.54 16.86
C MET A 179 -22.53 -2.41 16.48
N MET A 180 -22.31 -3.72 16.22
CA MET A 180 -23.36 -4.68 15.88
C MET A 180 -24.45 -4.76 16.95
N LYS A 181 -24.07 -4.76 18.23
CA LYS A 181 -25.04 -4.83 19.36
C LYS A 181 -25.97 -3.62 19.43
N GLN A 182 -25.55 -2.48 18.87
CA GLN A 182 -26.30 -1.22 18.91
C GLN A 182 -27.05 -0.91 17.62
N ALA A 183 -26.70 -1.58 16.52
CA ALA A 183 -27.32 -1.38 15.20
C ALA A 183 -28.60 -2.18 15.04
N THR A 184 -29.53 -1.66 14.23
CA THR A 184 -30.75 -2.38 13.82
C THR A 184 -30.42 -3.49 12.81
N ALA A 185 -29.47 -3.23 11.93
CA ALA A 185 -29.00 -4.18 10.93
C ALA A 185 -27.48 -4.04 10.70
N THR A 186 -26.82 -5.17 10.48
CA THR A 186 -25.40 -5.21 10.16
C THR A 186 -25.16 -6.03 8.90
N TYR A 187 -24.36 -5.50 8.01
CA TYR A 187 -23.91 -6.16 6.78
C TYR A 187 -22.40 -6.29 6.81
N LEU A 188 -21.90 -7.51 6.73
CA LEU A 188 -20.49 -7.82 6.69
C LEU A 188 -20.13 -8.34 5.29
N ALA A 189 -19.25 -7.66 4.60
CA ALA A 189 -18.77 -8.08 3.29
C ALA A 189 -17.32 -8.54 3.36
N GLY A 190 -17.01 -9.67 2.76
CA GLY A 190 -15.66 -10.22 2.76
C GLY A 190 -15.52 -11.48 1.92
N ASP A 191 -14.29 -11.86 1.68
CA ASP A 191 -13.92 -13.07 0.97
C ASP A 191 -12.78 -13.78 1.74
N ASP A 192 -13.09 -14.87 2.41
CA ASP A 192 -12.12 -15.65 3.20
C ASP A 192 -10.98 -16.23 2.36
N ASP A 193 -11.19 -16.44 1.05
CA ASP A 193 -10.12 -16.83 0.12
C ASP A 193 -9.14 -15.68 -0.17
N GLN A 194 -9.51 -14.43 0.16
CA GLN A 194 -8.65 -13.25 0.04
C GLN A 194 -8.06 -12.77 1.38
N ALA A 195 -8.13 -13.59 2.43
CA ALA A 195 -7.54 -13.29 3.73
C ALA A 195 -6.01 -13.49 3.69
N ILE A 196 -5.26 -12.43 3.43
CA ILE A 196 -3.80 -12.49 3.25
C ILE A 196 -3.00 -11.73 4.32
N TYR A 197 -3.67 -11.19 5.35
CA TYR A 197 -3.03 -10.40 6.41
C TYR A 197 -2.91 -11.13 7.75
N SER A 198 -2.91 -12.47 7.76
CA SER A 198 -2.69 -13.29 8.97
C SER A 198 -1.38 -12.95 9.68
N TRP A 199 -0.31 -12.68 8.92
CA TRP A 199 0.98 -12.23 9.44
C TRP A 199 0.91 -10.93 10.27
N SER A 200 -0.08 -10.07 10.02
CA SER A 200 -0.32 -8.82 10.78
C SER A 200 -1.33 -8.98 11.92
N GLY A 201 -1.78 -10.22 12.17
CA GLY A 201 -2.71 -10.56 13.22
C GLY A 201 -4.17 -10.66 12.80
N ALA A 202 -4.50 -10.55 11.50
CA ALA A 202 -5.86 -10.83 11.01
C ALA A 202 -6.26 -12.29 11.28
N ASP A 203 -7.51 -12.52 11.63
CA ASP A 203 -8.03 -13.83 11.98
C ASP A 203 -9.27 -14.16 11.16
N VAL A 204 -9.05 -14.80 10.02
CA VAL A 204 -10.12 -15.21 9.10
C VAL A 204 -11.11 -16.21 9.73
N SER A 205 -10.71 -16.94 10.77
CA SER A 205 -11.60 -17.89 11.43
C SER A 205 -12.82 -17.19 12.05
N LYS A 206 -12.65 -15.93 12.48
CA LYS A 206 -13.76 -15.14 13.03
C LYS A 206 -14.84 -14.80 12.01
N LEU A 207 -14.48 -14.73 10.72
CA LEU A 207 -15.44 -14.62 9.64
C LEU A 207 -16.07 -15.99 9.32
N ILE A 208 -15.26 -17.04 9.19
CA ILE A 208 -15.71 -18.37 8.80
C ILE A 208 -16.67 -18.98 9.84
N ASP A 209 -16.37 -18.76 11.12
CA ASP A 209 -17.14 -19.32 12.25
C ASP A 209 -18.30 -18.40 12.70
N LEU A 210 -18.59 -17.33 11.95
CA LEU A 210 -19.62 -16.37 12.31
C LEU A 210 -21.02 -16.97 12.08
N ASP A 211 -21.83 -17.00 13.13
CA ASP A 211 -23.24 -17.39 13.04
C ASP A 211 -24.07 -16.22 12.49
N CYS A 212 -24.35 -16.24 11.20
CA CYS A 212 -25.12 -15.22 10.51
C CYS A 212 -25.77 -15.74 9.23
N HIS A 213 -26.72 -14.97 8.68
CA HIS A 213 -27.26 -15.28 7.35
C HIS A 213 -26.18 -15.01 6.29
N LEU A 214 -25.75 -16.05 5.60
CA LEU A 214 -24.74 -15.97 4.54
C LEU A 214 -25.39 -15.84 3.17
N GLN A 215 -25.00 -14.83 2.41
CA GLN A 215 -25.34 -14.67 1.00
C GLN A 215 -24.08 -14.62 0.15
N VAL A 216 -23.90 -15.55 -0.75
CA VAL A 216 -22.79 -15.56 -1.70
C VAL A 216 -23.13 -14.68 -2.91
N LEU A 217 -22.23 -13.75 -3.27
CA LEU A 217 -22.29 -13.02 -4.54
C LEU A 217 -21.72 -13.93 -5.62
N ASN A 218 -22.58 -14.57 -6.37
CA ASN A 218 -22.23 -15.68 -7.24
C ASN A 218 -21.76 -15.30 -8.66
N GLN A 219 -21.59 -14.03 -8.98
CA GLN A 219 -21.12 -13.59 -10.30
C GLN A 219 -19.88 -12.68 -10.19
N SER A 220 -18.80 -13.09 -10.80
CA SER A 220 -17.62 -12.23 -11.00
C SER A 220 -17.71 -11.52 -12.34
N TYR A 221 -17.46 -10.20 -12.32
CA TYR A 221 -17.36 -9.36 -13.50
C TYR A 221 -15.90 -9.07 -13.92
N ARG A 222 -14.94 -9.62 -13.17
CA ARG A 222 -13.50 -9.43 -13.40
C ARG A 222 -12.83 -10.67 -13.97
N ILE A 223 -13.05 -11.82 -13.37
CA ILE A 223 -12.22 -13.00 -13.57
C ILE A 223 -12.75 -13.86 -14.73
N PRO A 224 -11.95 -14.12 -15.79
CA PRO A 224 -12.35 -14.97 -16.90
C PRO A 224 -12.26 -16.45 -16.54
N LYS A 225 -12.88 -17.32 -17.35
CA LYS A 225 -13.09 -18.74 -17.06
C LYS A 225 -11.81 -19.53 -16.80
N THR A 226 -10.78 -19.37 -17.63
CA THR A 226 -9.51 -20.11 -17.47
C THR A 226 -8.80 -19.74 -16.17
N ILE A 227 -8.77 -18.45 -15.84
CA ILE A 227 -8.16 -17.97 -14.58
C ILE A 227 -8.98 -18.43 -13.38
N PHE A 228 -10.32 -18.41 -13.49
CA PHE A 228 -11.21 -18.94 -12.46
C PHE A 228 -10.92 -20.42 -12.19
N ALA A 229 -10.87 -21.26 -13.22
CA ALA A 229 -10.64 -22.70 -13.07
C ALA A 229 -9.32 -22.98 -12.31
N LYS A 230 -8.23 -22.28 -12.71
CA LYS A 230 -6.92 -22.40 -12.09
C LYS A 230 -6.94 -21.93 -10.64
N SER A 231 -7.48 -20.72 -10.38
CA SER A 231 -7.50 -20.13 -9.04
C SER A 231 -8.44 -20.88 -8.09
N ASN A 232 -9.58 -21.37 -8.59
CA ASN A 232 -10.51 -22.16 -7.80
C ASN A 232 -9.91 -23.53 -7.41
N ASN A 233 -9.16 -24.17 -8.33
CA ASN A 233 -8.41 -25.40 -8.01
C ASN A 233 -7.41 -25.15 -6.86
N LEU A 234 -6.74 -23.99 -6.82
CA LEU A 234 -5.79 -23.65 -5.75
C LEU A 234 -6.51 -23.52 -4.40
N VAL A 235 -7.57 -22.69 -4.32
CA VAL A 235 -8.27 -22.44 -3.04
C VAL A 235 -9.09 -23.62 -2.56
N SER A 236 -9.54 -24.51 -3.45
CA SER A 236 -10.26 -25.73 -3.05
C SER A 236 -9.44 -26.66 -2.15
N ARG A 237 -8.12 -26.50 -2.10
CA ARG A 237 -7.19 -27.26 -1.25
C ARG A 237 -7.05 -26.65 0.15
N ILE A 238 -7.64 -25.49 0.43
CA ILE A 238 -7.62 -24.84 1.75
C ILE A 238 -8.52 -25.63 2.68
N LYS A 239 -8.00 -26.01 3.84
CA LYS A 239 -8.70 -26.88 4.80
C LYS A 239 -9.90 -26.20 5.47
N LYS A 240 -9.71 -24.93 5.89
CA LYS A 240 -10.77 -24.15 6.54
C LYS A 240 -11.15 -22.96 5.67
N ARG A 241 -12.30 -23.05 5.00
CA ARG A 241 -12.85 -21.99 4.15
C ARG A 241 -14.38 -22.10 4.07
N ILE A 242 -15.04 -21.02 3.71
CA ILE A 242 -16.47 -21.02 3.39
C ILE A 242 -16.64 -21.69 2.02
N ASN A 243 -17.50 -22.72 1.98
CA ASN A 243 -17.88 -23.33 0.70
C ASN A 243 -18.78 -22.35 -0.06
N LYS A 244 -18.31 -21.89 -1.22
CA LYS A 244 -19.01 -20.91 -2.05
C LYS A 244 -18.87 -21.25 -3.52
N GLU A 245 -19.99 -21.18 -4.22
CA GLU A 245 -20.04 -21.36 -5.65
C GLU A 245 -20.26 -20.00 -6.32
N TRP A 246 -19.42 -19.66 -7.28
CA TRP A 246 -19.55 -18.45 -8.05
C TRP A 246 -19.11 -18.66 -9.50
N GLN A 247 -19.58 -17.79 -10.40
CA GLN A 247 -19.37 -17.89 -11.82
C GLN A 247 -18.36 -16.85 -12.28
N PRO A 248 -17.44 -17.23 -13.16
CA PRO A 248 -16.56 -16.28 -13.86
C PRO A 248 -17.36 -15.46 -14.86
N ARG A 249 -16.74 -14.40 -15.38
CA ARG A 249 -17.29 -13.72 -16.56
C ARG A 249 -17.25 -14.64 -17.80
N LYS A 250 -17.93 -14.23 -18.89
CA LYS A 250 -18.11 -15.08 -20.08
C LYS A 250 -16.86 -15.34 -20.91
N GLU A 251 -15.90 -14.43 -20.85
CA GLU A 251 -14.65 -14.50 -21.61
C GLU A 251 -13.75 -15.63 -21.09
N GLU A 252 -12.99 -16.23 -22.00
CA GLU A 252 -12.12 -17.37 -21.67
C GLU A 252 -10.89 -16.94 -20.85
N GLY A 253 -10.20 -15.84 -21.23
CA GLY A 253 -8.91 -15.47 -20.67
C GLY A 253 -7.78 -16.42 -21.13
N LYS A 254 -6.56 -16.09 -20.74
CA LYS A 254 -5.38 -16.91 -21.09
C LYS A 254 -4.46 -17.06 -19.89
N ILE A 255 -3.89 -18.26 -19.74
CA ILE A 255 -2.80 -18.54 -18.79
C ILE A 255 -1.61 -19.07 -19.58
N ARG A 256 -0.41 -18.57 -19.26
CA ARG A 256 0.85 -19.05 -19.84
C ARG A 256 1.89 -19.21 -18.75
N ASN A 257 2.53 -20.37 -18.69
CA ASN A 257 3.75 -20.57 -17.92
C ASN A 257 4.92 -20.26 -18.86
N THR A 258 5.76 -19.28 -18.51
CA THR A 258 6.82 -18.80 -19.41
C THR A 258 7.91 -18.07 -18.62
N ASN A 259 9.06 -17.84 -19.26
CA ASN A 259 10.13 -17.04 -18.66
C ASN A 259 9.83 -15.54 -18.83
N PHE A 260 10.27 -14.74 -17.87
CA PHE A 260 10.01 -13.31 -17.86
C PHE A 260 10.55 -12.58 -19.10
N GLU A 261 11.74 -12.97 -19.56
CA GLU A 261 12.39 -12.35 -20.72
C GLU A 261 11.63 -12.55 -22.05
N SER A 262 10.77 -13.58 -22.11
CA SER A 262 9.97 -13.88 -23.32
C SER A 262 8.66 -13.08 -23.39
N ILE A 263 8.34 -12.28 -22.38
CA ILE A 263 7.11 -11.50 -22.32
C ILE A 263 7.36 -10.11 -22.91
N ASP A 264 6.60 -9.78 -23.96
CA ASP A 264 6.60 -8.43 -24.53
C ASP A 264 5.76 -7.49 -23.66
N LEU A 265 6.42 -6.48 -23.06
CA LEU A 265 5.81 -5.49 -22.17
C LEU A 265 5.48 -4.16 -22.87
N ASN A 266 5.76 -4.02 -24.16
CA ASN A 266 5.63 -2.75 -24.86
C ASN A 266 4.16 -2.33 -25.04
N GLU A 267 3.24 -3.28 -25.09
CA GLU A 267 1.82 -3.00 -25.30
C GLU A 267 0.95 -3.50 -24.15
N GLY A 268 -0.15 -2.77 -23.86
CA GLY A 268 -1.13 -3.14 -22.86
C GLY A 268 -0.79 -2.69 -21.45
N GLN A 269 -1.70 -2.95 -20.51
CA GLN A 269 -1.55 -2.61 -19.09
C GLN A 269 -1.03 -3.84 -18.34
N TRP A 270 0.04 -3.66 -17.59
CA TRP A 270 0.75 -4.73 -16.90
C TRP A 270 0.77 -4.53 -15.39
N LEU A 271 0.51 -5.60 -14.65
CA LEU A 271 0.74 -5.67 -13.22
C LEU A 271 1.69 -6.84 -12.94
N ILE A 272 2.88 -6.52 -12.47
CA ILE A 272 3.92 -7.51 -12.17
C ILE A 272 3.94 -7.74 -10.67
N LEU A 273 3.74 -8.99 -10.26
CA LEU A 273 3.54 -9.40 -8.88
C LEU A 273 4.60 -10.39 -8.43
N GLY A 274 5.23 -10.08 -7.31
CA GLY A 274 6.08 -11.00 -6.57
C GLY A 274 5.55 -11.24 -5.16
N ARG A 275 5.95 -12.35 -4.54
CA ARG A 275 5.60 -12.63 -3.14
C ARG A 275 6.34 -11.71 -2.17
N THR A 276 7.55 -11.30 -2.52
CA THR A 276 8.45 -10.53 -1.66
C THR A 276 8.94 -9.26 -2.35
N ASN A 277 9.28 -8.23 -1.56
CA ASN A 277 9.87 -6.99 -2.07
C ASN A 277 11.24 -7.25 -2.72
N TYR A 278 12.00 -8.21 -2.22
CA TYR A 278 13.30 -8.58 -2.78
C TYR A 278 13.22 -8.89 -4.28
N TYR A 279 12.29 -9.80 -4.69
CA TYR A 279 12.11 -10.14 -6.09
C TYR A 279 11.57 -8.96 -6.92
N ILE A 280 10.66 -8.18 -6.35
CA ILE A 280 10.17 -6.97 -7.01
C ILE A 280 11.30 -5.95 -7.23
N ASP A 281 12.27 -5.87 -6.31
CA ASP A 281 13.46 -5.02 -6.46
C ASP A 281 14.38 -5.50 -7.58
N GLU A 282 14.54 -6.80 -7.75
CA GLU A 282 15.32 -7.39 -8.85
C GLU A 282 14.66 -7.13 -10.21
N VAL A 283 13.36 -7.41 -10.33
CA VAL A 283 12.59 -7.11 -11.55
C VAL A 283 12.62 -5.60 -11.85
N SER A 284 12.52 -4.76 -10.85
CA SER A 284 12.61 -3.30 -10.98
C SER A 284 13.96 -2.87 -11.58
N LYS A 285 15.07 -3.48 -11.15
CA LYS A 285 16.40 -3.21 -11.73
C LYS A 285 16.48 -3.65 -13.20
N GLU A 286 15.94 -4.83 -13.50
CA GLU A 286 15.91 -5.35 -14.87
C GLU A 286 15.11 -4.45 -15.81
N LEU A 287 13.91 -4.03 -15.41
CA LEU A 287 13.10 -3.09 -16.20
C LEU A 287 13.78 -1.75 -16.39
N LYS A 288 14.45 -1.23 -15.35
CA LYS A 288 15.24 0.02 -15.46
C LYS A 288 16.37 -0.12 -16.46
N ASN A 289 17.10 -1.24 -16.45
CA ASN A 289 18.18 -1.52 -17.37
C ASN A 289 17.70 -1.66 -18.84
N LYS A 290 16.49 -2.21 -19.02
CA LYS A 290 15.83 -2.32 -20.34
C LYS A 290 15.16 -1.02 -20.79
N GLY A 291 15.15 0.03 -19.96
CA GLY A 291 14.59 1.33 -20.30
C GLY A 291 13.06 1.43 -20.19
N PHE A 292 12.38 0.48 -19.56
CA PHE A 292 10.94 0.55 -19.35
C PHE A 292 10.58 1.60 -18.30
N PHE A 293 9.52 2.38 -18.59
CA PHE A 293 8.92 3.28 -17.63
C PHE A 293 7.85 2.55 -16.80
N TYR A 294 7.95 2.59 -15.47
CA TYR A 294 7.06 1.83 -14.59
C TYR A 294 6.79 2.56 -13.26
N GLU A 295 5.74 2.10 -12.59
CA GLU A 295 5.38 2.46 -11.22
C GLU A 295 5.67 1.28 -10.28
N LYS A 296 6.36 1.52 -9.16
CA LYS A 296 6.62 0.53 -8.13
C LYS A 296 6.10 1.02 -6.79
N ASN A 297 5.18 0.28 -6.18
CA ASN A 297 4.57 0.64 -4.89
C ASN A 297 4.05 2.10 -4.87
N ASN A 298 3.32 2.51 -5.90
CA ASN A 298 2.79 3.87 -6.12
C ASN A 298 3.86 4.97 -6.26
N ARG A 299 5.09 4.61 -6.62
CA ARG A 299 6.17 5.57 -6.94
C ARG A 299 6.67 5.30 -8.35
N LEU A 300 6.85 6.36 -9.10
CA LEU A 300 7.45 6.28 -10.43
C LEU A 300 8.89 5.76 -10.35
N SER A 301 9.34 5.05 -11.37
CA SER A 301 10.71 4.56 -11.54
C SER A 301 11.74 5.69 -11.65
N ILE A 302 11.30 6.90 -11.94
CA ILE A 302 12.04 8.16 -11.81
C ILE A 302 11.45 8.93 -10.64
N SER A 303 12.30 9.64 -9.86
CA SER A 303 11.79 10.48 -8.79
C SER A 303 10.89 11.60 -9.33
N ASN A 304 9.82 11.91 -8.62
CA ASN A 304 8.90 12.99 -9.00
C ASN A 304 9.63 14.32 -9.18
N ASP A 305 10.68 14.59 -8.39
CA ASP A 305 11.47 15.82 -8.49
C ASP A 305 12.25 15.89 -9.80
N ILE A 306 12.85 14.77 -10.25
CA ILE A 306 13.55 14.69 -11.53
C ILE A 306 12.56 14.87 -12.68
N ALA A 307 11.42 14.18 -12.65
CA ALA A 307 10.38 14.31 -13.67
C ALA A 307 9.84 15.77 -13.72
N THR A 308 9.61 16.39 -12.55
CA THR A 308 9.18 17.79 -12.45
C THR A 308 10.24 18.75 -13.00
N ALA A 309 11.52 18.55 -12.66
CA ALA A 309 12.60 19.39 -13.17
C ALA A 309 12.70 19.30 -14.71
N TYR A 310 12.63 18.09 -15.26
CA TYR A 310 12.62 17.86 -16.70
C TYR A 310 11.44 18.58 -17.36
N ARG A 311 10.22 18.35 -16.91
CA ARG A 311 9.01 19.00 -17.46
C ARG A 311 9.07 20.51 -17.37
N SER A 312 9.55 21.03 -16.24
CA SER A 312 9.69 22.48 -16.04
C SER A 312 10.65 23.10 -17.06
N TRP A 313 11.77 22.42 -17.36
CA TRP A 313 12.71 22.90 -18.38
C TRP A 313 12.09 22.86 -19.78
N ILE A 314 11.38 21.79 -20.14
CA ILE A 314 10.70 21.66 -21.43
C ILE A 314 9.58 22.71 -21.57
N ALA A 315 8.79 22.96 -20.53
CA ALA A 315 7.75 23.98 -20.51
C ALA A 315 8.34 25.39 -20.80
N LEU A 316 9.45 25.77 -20.13
CA LEU A 316 10.14 27.02 -20.43
C LEU A 316 10.64 27.10 -21.88
N GLN A 317 11.15 25.99 -22.44
CA GLN A 317 11.56 25.94 -23.86
C GLN A 317 10.38 26.14 -24.82
N ASN A 318 9.18 25.75 -24.40
CA ASN A 318 7.92 25.97 -25.14
C ASN A 318 7.28 27.33 -24.87
N ASN A 319 7.97 28.26 -24.19
CA ASN A 319 7.45 29.56 -23.75
C ASN A 319 6.25 29.46 -22.79
N GLU A 320 6.14 28.38 -22.03
CA GLU A 320 5.13 28.22 -20.98
C GLU A 320 5.68 28.74 -19.65
N GLU A 321 4.79 29.19 -18.78
CA GLU A 321 5.11 29.59 -17.41
C GLU A 321 5.05 28.40 -16.47
N ILE A 322 5.89 28.41 -15.41
CA ILE A 322 5.94 27.36 -14.40
C ILE A 322 5.75 27.94 -13.00
N SER A 323 5.16 27.16 -12.10
CA SER A 323 4.88 27.61 -10.73
C SER A 323 6.16 27.76 -9.89
N TYR A 324 6.08 28.56 -8.82
CA TYR A 324 7.16 28.72 -7.84
C TYR A 324 7.75 27.37 -7.38
N SER A 325 6.90 26.41 -7.03
CA SER A 325 7.35 25.08 -6.57
C SER A 325 8.14 24.33 -7.64
N HIS A 326 7.73 24.43 -8.90
CA HIS A 326 8.40 23.82 -10.05
C HIS A 326 9.75 24.49 -10.32
N VAL A 327 9.84 25.81 -10.25
CA VAL A 327 11.13 26.52 -10.36
C VAL A 327 12.10 26.06 -9.29
N LYS A 328 11.64 25.99 -8.04
CA LYS A 328 12.45 25.57 -6.89
C LYS A 328 13.01 24.16 -7.07
N ILE A 329 12.19 23.23 -7.55
CA ILE A 329 12.63 21.85 -7.84
C ILE A 329 13.62 21.83 -9.00
N MET A 330 13.32 22.51 -10.12
CA MET A 330 14.21 22.58 -11.28
C MET A 330 15.58 23.12 -10.91
N TYR A 331 15.64 24.20 -10.14
CA TYR A 331 16.90 24.82 -9.72
C TYR A 331 17.80 23.91 -8.87
N GLN A 332 17.23 22.92 -8.17
CA GLN A 332 18.03 21.93 -7.43
C GLN A 332 18.91 21.09 -8.35
N PHE A 333 18.42 20.82 -9.57
CA PHE A 333 19.13 20.00 -10.56
C PHE A 333 20.03 20.81 -11.51
N MET A 334 20.02 22.13 -11.41
CA MET A 334 20.92 23.01 -12.18
C MET A 334 22.24 23.26 -11.46
N SER A 335 23.29 23.60 -12.20
CA SER A 335 24.57 24.07 -11.63
C SER A 335 24.40 25.42 -10.92
N VAL A 336 25.40 25.84 -10.17
CA VAL A 336 25.48 27.17 -9.57
C VAL A 336 26.57 27.99 -10.31
N GLY A 337 26.24 29.21 -10.70
CA GLY A 337 27.15 30.12 -11.41
C GLY A 337 26.84 30.24 -12.89
N ASN A 338 27.86 30.55 -13.70
CA ASN A 338 27.72 30.73 -15.14
C ASN A 338 27.21 29.47 -15.83
N GLY A 339 26.15 29.57 -16.63
CA GLY A 339 25.50 28.44 -17.30
C GLY A 339 24.50 27.65 -16.43
N GLY A 340 24.20 28.15 -15.24
CA GLY A 340 23.20 27.54 -14.33
C GLY A 340 22.36 28.60 -13.62
N VAL A 341 22.30 28.55 -12.29
CA VAL A 341 21.57 29.50 -11.44
C VAL A 341 22.59 30.35 -10.65
N SER A 342 22.41 31.65 -10.59
CA SER A 342 23.23 32.58 -9.82
C SER A 342 23.32 32.18 -8.35
N ARG A 343 24.49 32.43 -7.71
CA ARG A 343 24.66 32.16 -6.27
C ARG A 343 23.60 32.87 -5.45
N GLY A 344 23.03 32.18 -4.45
CA GLY A 344 21.99 32.71 -3.56
C GLY A 344 20.61 32.74 -4.15
N LYS A 345 20.41 32.47 -5.44
CA LYS A 345 19.11 32.53 -6.11
C LYS A 345 18.35 31.20 -6.15
N LYS A 346 18.96 30.05 -5.83
CA LYS A 346 18.28 28.74 -5.85
C LYS A 346 17.08 28.63 -4.92
N GLY A 347 17.04 29.38 -3.83
CA GLY A 347 15.93 29.42 -2.89
C GLY A 347 14.81 30.40 -3.29
N LEU A 348 14.98 31.13 -4.41
CA LEU A 348 14.05 32.18 -4.88
C LEU A 348 13.73 33.21 -3.77
N PRO A 349 14.72 33.86 -3.16
CA PRO A 349 14.48 34.73 -2.01
C PRO A 349 13.62 35.93 -2.41
N GLY A 350 12.46 36.11 -1.75
CA GLY A 350 11.51 37.20 -2.05
C GLY A 350 10.56 36.95 -3.22
N ALA A 351 10.58 35.76 -3.82
CA ALA A 351 9.65 35.41 -4.88
C ALA A 351 8.23 35.13 -4.32
N ASP A 352 7.21 35.49 -5.08
CA ASP A 352 5.82 35.20 -4.73
C ASP A 352 5.51 33.71 -4.98
N MET A 353 5.01 33.03 -3.94
CA MET A 353 4.71 31.59 -3.97
C MET A 353 3.49 31.23 -4.82
N GLU A 354 2.60 32.19 -5.07
CA GLU A 354 1.37 31.97 -5.84
C GLU A 354 1.53 32.32 -7.33
N SER A 355 2.66 32.94 -7.70
CA SER A 355 2.92 33.39 -9.07
C SER A 355 3.43 32.29 -9.99
N GLN A 356 3.20 32.50 -11.30
CA GLN A 356 3.83 31.75 -12.39
C GLN A 356 5.04 32.53 -12.91
N TYR A 357 6.03 31.83 -13.41
CA TYR A 357 7.32 32.38 -13.82
C TYR A 357 7.66 31.97 -15.24
N SER A 358 7.84 32.96 -16.10
CA SER A 358 8.37 32.76 -17.45
C SER A 358 9.90 32.66 -17.43
N TYR A 359 10.50 32.14 -18.50
CA TYR A 359 11.96 32.12 -18.65
C TYR A 359 12.55 33.53 -18.57
N GLU A 360 11.91 34.52 -19.17
CA GLU A 360 12.37 35.92 -19.19
C GLU A 360 12.45 36.49 -17.77
N THR A 361 11.43 36.30 -16.96
CA THR A 361 11.37 36.70 -15.55
C THR A 361 12.45 35.98 -14.74
N LEU A 362 12.59 34.67 -14.92
CA LEU A 362 13.59 33.86 -14.22
C LEU A 362 15.02 34.30 -14.57
N SER A 363 15.26 34.64 -15.83
CA SER A 363 16.58 35.09 -16.28
C SER A 363 16.95 36.50 -15.75
N LYS A 364 15.99 37.44 -15.78
CA LYS A 364 16.22 38.84 -15.38
C LYS A 364 16.32 39.02 -13.86
N GLU A 365 15.43 38.35 -13.12
CA GLU A 365 15.23 38.63 -11.69
C GLU A 365 15.75 37.51 -10.78
N TRP A 366 15.64 36.26 -11.22
CA TRP A 366 15.87 35.09 -10.39
C TRP A 366 17.11 34.28 -10.75
N GLY A 367 17.96 34.88 -11.65
CA GLY A 367 19.31 34.40 -11.89
C GLY A 367 19.43 33.11 -12.69
N LEU A 368 18.46 32.81 -13.55
CA LEU A 368 18.56 31.71 -14.51
C LEU A 368 19.49 32.14 -15.66
N ASN A 369 20.68 31.58 -15.70
CA ASN A 369 21.70 31.94 -16.72
C ASN A 369 21.84 30.86 -17.81
N THR A 370 21.06 29.78 -17.75
CA THR A 370 21.09 28.71 -18.74
C THR A 370 20.30 29.13 -19.97
N PRO A 371 20.91 29.18 -21.17
CA PRO A 371 20.21 29.52 -22.41
C PRO A 371 19.13 28.49 -22.76
N LEU A 372 17.96 28.94 -23.27
CA LEU A 372 16.84 28.04 -23.63
C LEU A 372 17.18 27.01 -24.71
N ASN A 373 18.18 27.28 -25.56
CA ASN A 373 18.61 26.34 -26.59
C ASN A 373 19.47 25.19 -26.06
N TYR A 374 19.78 25.17 -24.74
CA TYR A 374 20.49 24.03 -24.15
C TYR A 374 19.54 22.87 -23.96
N SER A 375 20.05 21.67 -24.30
CA SER A 375 19.28 20.44 -24.01
C SER A 375 19.06 20.29 -22.50
N TRP A 376 18.02 19.58 -22.11
CA TRP A 376 17.73 19.36 -20.71
C TRP A 376 18.88 18.65 -19.95
N GLU A 377 19.67 17.82 -20.64
CA GLU A 377 20.82 17.13 -20.04
C GLU A 377 21.92 18.10 -19.61
N VAL A 378 22.07 19.18 -20.37
CA VAL A 378 23.06 20.25 -20.07
C VAL A 378 22.49 21.17 -18.99
N ALA A 379 21.24 21.58 -19.12
CA ALA A 379 20.55 22.46 -18.16
C ALA A 379 20.43 21.82 -16.77
N LEU A 380 20.04 20.56 -16.71
CA LEU A 380 19.81 19.80 -15.47
C LEU A 380 20.99 18.88 -15.13
N ILE A 381 22.20 19.41 -15.24
CA ILE A 381 23.46 18.65 -15.14
C ILE A 381 23.64 17.90 -13.82
N ARG A 382 22.90 18.26 -12.76
CA ARG A 382 22.95 17.60 -11.44
C ARG A 382 22.07 16.35 -11.37
N ILE A 383 21.26 16.04 -12.39
CA ILE A 383 20.67 14.71 -12.54
C ILE A 383 21.83 13.74 -12.78
N THR A 384 21.84 12.60 -12.08
CA THR A 384 22.92 11.61 -12.23
C THR A 384 23.00 11.12 -13.68
N GLU A 385 24.18 10.71 -14.12
CA GLU A 385 24.36 10.16 -15.47
C GLU A 385 23.47 8.92 -15.72
N SER A 386 23.37 8.07 -14.71
CA SER A 386 22.47 6.90 -14.76
C SER A 386 21.00 7.29 -14.99
N ASP A 387 20.50 8.30 -14.26
CA ASP A 387 19.11 8.74 -14.43
C ASP A 387 18.91 9.48 -15.76
N ARG A 388 19.90 10.28 -16.22
CA ARG A 388 19.84 10.90 -17.55
C ARG A 388 19.76 9.86 -18.67
N ASN A 389 20.59 8.82 -18.59
CA ASN A 389 20.56 7.74 -19.58
C ASN A 389 19.22 6.99 -19.55
N TYR A 390 18.68 6.74 -18.36
CA TYR A 390 17.40 6.10 -18.22
C TYR A 390 16.25 6.96 -18.77
N ILE A 391 16.23 8.27 -18.52
CA ILE A 391 15.26 9.20 -19.13
C ILE A 391 15.34 9.15 -20.65
N LYS A 392 16.56 9.17 -21.24
CA LYS A 392 16.74 9.05 -22.68
C LYS A 392 16.13 7.75 -23.25
N HIS A 393 16.29 6.65 -22.54
CA HIS A 393 15.70 5.38 -22.95
C HIS A 393 14.17 5.44 -22.95
N ILE A 394 13.56 5.98 -21.87
CA ILE A 394 12.11 6.17 -21.79
C ILE A 394 11.58 7.00 -22.95
N LEU A 395 12.20 8.17 -23.19
CA LEU A 395 11.80 9.09 -24.26
C LEU A 395 11.97 8.48 -25.67
N ARG A 396 13.05 7.69 -25.90
CA ARG A 396 13.28 6.98 -27.17
C ARG A 396 12.27 5.86 -27.40
N SER A 397 11.72 5.28 -26.33
CA SER A 397 10.65 4.28 -26.41
C SER A 397 9.27 4.89 -26.63
N GLY A 398 9.18 6.23 -26.85
CA GLY A 398 7.93 6.92 -27.15
C GLY A 398 7.07 7.22 -25.92
N HIS A 399 7.61 7.07 -24.70
CA HIS A 399 6.93 7.43 -23.47
C HIS A 399 7.26 8.85 -23.05
N GLU A 400 6.27 9.54 -22.51
CA GLU A 400 6.46 10.84 -21.83
C GLU A 400 6.50 10.66 -20.32
N LEU A 401 7.26 11.53 -19.62
CA LEU A 401 7.44 11.41 -18.17
C LEU A 401 6.21 11.86 -17.34
N ASP A 402 5.21 12.44 -17.97
CA ASP A 402 3.93 12.84 -17.40
C ASP A 402 2.82 11.80 -17.65
N GLU A 403 3.04 10.87 -18.55
CA GLU A 403 2.12 9.75 -18.74
C GLU A 403 2.13 8.78 -17.56
N LYS A 404 0.99 8.17 -17.33
CA LYS A 404 0.88 7.10 -16.35
C LYS A 404 1.51 5.84 -16.91
N PRO A 405 2.51 5.25 -16.24
CA PRO A 405 3.16 4.05 -16.76
C PRO A 405 2.19 2.90 -16.97
N ASN A 406 2.38 2.19 -18.07
CA ASN A 406 1.60 0.99 -18.39
C ASN A 406 2.00 -0.21 -17.53
N ILE A 407 3.17 -0.17 -16.91
CA ILE A 407 3.73 -1.24 -16.10
C ILE A 407 3.68 -0.84 -14.63
N LYS A 408 3.11 -1.70 -13.79
CA LYS A 408 3.10 -1.56 -12.34
C LYS A 408 3.73 -2.77 -11.68
N LEU A 409 4.61 -2.50 -10.72
CA LEU A 409 5.25 -3.52 -9.88
C LEU A 409 4.75 -3.40 -8.45
N SER A 410 4.43 -4.54 -7.86
CA SER A 410 4.00 -4.61 -6.45
C SER A 410 4.22 -5.99 -5.88
N THR A 411 4.27 -6.11 -4.56
CA THR A 411 4.02 -7.40 -3.95
C THR A 411 2.55 -7.79 -4.13
N ILE A 412 2.25 -9.09 -4.03
CA ILE A 412 0.86 -9.57 -4.09
C ILE A 412 0.00 -8.87 -3.02
N HIS A 413 0.54 -8.68 -1.81
CA HIS A 413 -0.14 -7.95 -0.73
C HIS A 413 -0.43 -6.49 -1.08
N GLY A 414 0.56 -5.79 -1.65
CA GLY A 414 0.41 -4.40 -2.06
C GLY A 414 -0.56 -4.21 -3.22
N ALA A 415 -0.78 -5.25 -4.02
CA ALA A 415 -1.71 -5.25 -5.15
C ALA A 415 -3.15 -5.63 -4.78
N LYS A 416 -3.43 -5.97 -3.51
CA LYS A 416 -4.80 -6.28 -3.08
C LYS A 416 -5.75 -5.12 -3.39
N GLY A 417 -6.91 -5.42 -3.95
CA GLY A 417 -7.87 -4.42 -4.45
C GLY A 417 -7.52 -3.82 -5.82
N GLY A 418 -6.32 -4.11 -6.37
CA GLY A 418 -5.94 -3.74 -7.74
C GLY A 418 -6.33 -4.78 -8.78
N GLU A 419 -6.25 -4.41 -10.05
CA GLU A 419 -6.48 -5.29 -11.20
C GLU A 419 -5.77 -4.74 -12.43
N SER A 420 -5.44 -5.60 -13.39
CA SER A 420 -4.86 -5.22 -14.69
C SER A 420 -5.32 -6.13 -15.79
N GLN A 421 -5.23 -5.66 -17.02
CA GLN A 421 -5.47 -6.49 -18.23
C GLN A 421 -4.55 -7.71 -18.22
N ASN A 422 -3.25 -7.48 -18.08
CA ASN A 422 -2.22 -8.51 -18.02
C ASN A 422 -1.59 -8.55 -16.62
N VAL A 423 -1.40 -9.74 -16.10
CA VAL A 423 -0.70 -9.96 -14.83
C VAL A 423 0.45 -10.92 -15.04
N ILE A 424 1.62 -10.56 -14.54
CA ILE A 424 2.77 -11.46 -14.40
C ILE A 424 2.87 -11.81 -12.92
N LEU A 425 2.86 -13.09 -12.61
CA LEU A 425 2.93 -13.61 -11.27
C LEU A 425 4.14 -14.52 -11.14
N PHE A 426 5.13 -14.10 -10.36
CA PHE A 426 6.30 -14.90 -10.05
C PHE A 426 5.96 -15.94 -8.97
N SER A 427 6.47 -17.18 -9.15
CA SER A 427 6.28 -18.26 -8.18
C SER A 427 7.27 -18.21 -7.02
N ASP A 428 8.25 -17.31 -7.07
CA ASP A 428 9.32 -17.17 -6.09
C ASP A 428 8.79 -16.88 -4.68
N ILE A 429 9.36 -17.58 -3.70
CA ILE A 429 9.16 -17.34 -2.28
C ILE A 429 10.51 -17.23 -1.59
N SER A 430 10.56 -16.58 -0.43
CA SER A 430 11.80 -16.56 0.35
C SER A 430 12.06 -17.91 1.05
N LYS A 431 13.33 -18.19 1.37
CA LYS A 431 13.70 -19.35 2.19
C LYS A 431 12.85 -19.45 3.45
N ARG A 432 12.64 -18.34 4.15
CA ARG A 432 11.84 -18.29 5.38
C ARG A 432 10.38 -18.70 5.14
N ILE A 433 9.75 -18.22 4.03
CA ILE A 433 8.40 -18.65 3.67
C ILE A 433 8.38 -20.15 3.41
N ASN A 434 9.37 -20.64 2.66
CA ASN A 434 9.50 -22.07 2.37
C ASN A 434 9.67 -22.91 3.65
N ASP A 435 10.53 -22.49 4.58
CA ASP A 435 10.75 -23.19 5.84
C ASP A 435 9.50 -23.25 6.72
N ASN A 436 8.64 -22.24 6.64
CA ASN A 436 7.35 -22.14 7.36
C ASN A 436 6.15 -22.66 6.55
N MET A 437 6.33 -23.14 5.33
CA MET A 437 5.28 -23.57 4.42
C MET A 437 4.40 -24.67 5.04
N TRP A 438 4.99 -25.55 5.85
CA TRP A 438 4.26 -26.62 6.50
C TRP A 438 3.11 -26.10 7.40
N ALA A 439 3.35 -25.05 8.16
CA ALA A 439 2.37 -24.45 9.07
C ALA A 439 1.41 -23.49 8.36
N ASN A 440 1.88 -22.79 7.32
CA ASN A 440 1.18 -21.64 6.73
C ASN A 440 0.76 -21.86 5.27
N ARG A 441 0.65 -23.12 4.83
CA ARG A 441 0.39 -23.44 3.43
C ARG A 441 -0.94 -22.89 2.91
N ASP A 442 -1.96 -22.89 3.74
CA ASP A 442 -3.28 -22.35 3.36
C ASP A 442 -3.25 -20.83 3.21
N ASP A 443 -2.43 -20.13 3.99
CA ASP A 443 -2.24 -18.69 3.84
C ASP A 443 -1.51 -18.36 2.53
N GLU A 444 -0.47 -19.13 2.16
CA GLU A 444 0.21 -18.95 0.87
C GLU A 444 -0.72 -19.25 -0.32
N ARG A 445 -1.63 -20.24 -0.20
CA ARG A 445 -2.66 -20.48 -1.21
C ARG A 445 -3.55 -19.26 -1.42
N ARG A 446 -3.97 -18.60 -0.32
CA ARG A 446 -4.74 -17.35 -0.39
C ARG A 446 -3.94 -16.21 -1.05
N VAL A 447 -2.66 -16.07 -0.68
CA VAL A 447 -1.79 -15.04 -1.26
C VAL A 447 -1.69 -15.23 -2.78
N PHE A 448 -1.36 -16.42 -3.26
CA PHE A 448 -1.25 -16.68 -4.69
C PHE A 448 -2.61 -16.64 -5.41
N TYR A 449 -3.69 -17.04 -4.76
CA TYR A 449 -5.05 -16.84 -5.27
C TYR A 449 -5.34 -15.35 -5.53
N VAL A 450 -5.00 -14.49 -4.55
CA VAL A 450 -5.13 -13.04 -4.74
C VAL A 450 -4.31 -12.59 -5.93
N GLY A 451 -3.05 -13.02 -6.07
CA GLY A 451 -2.20 -12.68 -7.21
C GLY A 451 -2.82 -13.06 -8.56
N MET A 452 -3.28 -14.32 -8.69
CA MET A 452 -3.90 -14.82 -9.93
C MET A 452 -5.18 -14.05 -10.29
N THR A 453 -6.00 -13.74 -9.29
CA THR A 453 -7.30 -13.08 -9.48
C THR A 453 -7.20 -11.58 -9.75
N ARG A 454 -5.99 -11.01 -9.86
CA ARG A 454 -5.78 -9.63 -10.35
C ARG A 454 -5.88 -9.51 -11.86
N ALA A 455 -5.76 -10.63 -12.60
CA ALA A 455 -5.78 -10.63 -14.05
C ALA A 455 -7.21 -10.56 -14.63
N LYS A 456 -7.42 -9.61 -15.54
CA LYS A 456 -8.68 -9.44 -16.27
C LYS A 456 -8.72 -10.26 -17.56
N GLU A 457 -7.58 -10.47 -18.21
CA GLU A 457 -7.50 -11.15 -19.49
C GLU A 457 -6.40 -12.21 -19.54
N ASN A 458 -5.16 -11.82 -19.22
CA ASN A 458 -4.01 -12.68 -19.35
C ASN A 458 -3.26 -12.82 -18.03
N LEU A 459 -2.96 -14.04 -17.66
CA LEU A 459 -2.11 -14.40 -16.54
C LEU A 459 -0.85 -15.11 -17.04
N TYR A 460 0.31 -14.54 -16.77
CA TYR A 460 1.60 -15.14 -17.02
C TYR A 460 2.19 -15.59 -15.69
N ILE A 461 2.46 -16.88 -15.57
CA ILE A 461 3.12 -17.44 -14.39
C ILE A 461 4.57 -17.66 -14.73
N VAL A 462 5.46 -17.04 -13.98
CA VAL A 462 6.90 -17.14 -14.18
C VAL A 462 7.47 -18.05 -13.09
N PRO A 463 8.03 -19.23 -13.48
CA PRO A 463 8.69 -20.12 -12.54
C PRO A 463 9.90 -19.45 -11.88
N SER A 464 10.20 -19.86 -10.67
CA SER A 464 11.38 -19.40 -9.95
C SER A 464 12.67 -19.90 -10.61
N THR A 465 13.70 -19.07 -10.57
CA THR A 465 15.08 -19.49 -10.86
C THR A 465 15.82 -19.93 -9.61
N SER A 466 15.21 -19.75 -8.42
CA SER A 466 15.74 -20.18 -7.13
C SER A 466 15.14 -21.54 -6.70
N PRO A 467 15.74 -22.24 -5.73
CA PRO A 467 15.18 -23.48 -5.22
C PRO A 467 13.91 -23.30 -4.37
N TYR A 468 13.47 -22.07 -4.16
CA TYR A 468 12.32 -21.73 -3.32
C TYR A 468 11.20 -21.16 -4.16
N GLU A 469 10.17 -21.99 -4.44
CA GLU A 469 9.01 -21.61 -5.21
C GLU A 469 7.71 -22.18 -4.66
N PHE A 470 6.60 -21.53 -4.98
CA PHE A 470 5.28 -22.05 -4.69
C PHE A 470 4.75 -22.83 -5.90
N GLU A 471 5.15 -24.09 -6.00
CA GLU A 471 4.87 -24.98 -7.13
C GLU A 471 3.38 -25.15 -7.45
N GLU A 472 2.48 -24.96 -6.46
CA GLU A 472 1.06 -25.26 -6.65
C GLU A 472 0.40 -24.40 -7.75
N ILE A 473 0.96 -23.23 -8.08
CA ILE A 473 0.45 -22.39 -9.16
C ILE A 473 0.97 -22.81 -10.55
N LEU A 474 2.02 -23.60 -10.61
CA LEU A 474 2.58 -24.11 -11.87
C LEU A 474 1.80 -25.31 -12.42
N ARG A 475 1.23 -26.08 -11.52
CA ARG A 475 0.39 -27.27 -11.81
C ARG A 475 -1.05 -26.82 -12.12
#